data_32b2c69a737dd4b891736199c4c64c4a
#
_entry.id   32b2c69a737dd4b891736199c4c64c4a
#
_cell.length_a   1.000
_cell.length_b   1.000
_cell.length_c   1.000
_cell.angle_alpha   90.00
_cell.angle_beta   90.00
_cell.angle_gamma   90.00
#
_symmetry.space_group_name_H-M   'P 1'
#
loop_
_entity.id
_entity.type
_entity.pdbx_description
1 polymer ?
#
loop_
_entity_poly.entity_id
_entity_poly.type
_entity_poly.pdbx_seq_one_letter_code
_entity_poly.pdbx_strand_id
1 'polypeptide(L)'
;MTKAIVLGGSRGVGKSISNALKTIEIDVFAASKNEIDTSDLNSVKKFLEKNTQTDILVLNTGGPEPKPFLTITEEDWKFYHNQLFLGFVTILQNIKINNGGYIFLISSSVIKEPNAKLIISSAYRAAFAEVFKVLSKEYAEKNISCV
;
A
#
# COMPACT_ATOMS: atom_id res chain seq x y z
N MET A 1 3.20 11.91 -20.31
CA MET A 1 2.20 10.84 -20.04
C MET A 1 2.18 10.59 -18.54
N THR A 2 1.01 10.58 -17.95
CA THR A 2 0.81 10.32 -16.52
C THR A 2 1.22 8.88 -16.19
N LYS A 3 2.02 8.70 -15.15
CA LYS A 3 2.52 7.40 -14.72
C LYS A 3 1.86 6.95 -13.42
N ALA A 4 1.50 5.69 -13.33
CA ALA A 4 0.97 5.08 -12.13
C ALA A 4 1.78 3.84 -11.71
N ILE A 5 1.98 3.70 -10.41
CA ILE A 5 2.48 2.48 -9.79
C ILE A 5 1.34 1.88 -8.98
N VAL A 6 0.97 0.65 -9.30
CA VAL A 6 -0.07 -0.10 -8.58
C VAL A 6 0.56 -1.30 -7.91
N LEU A 7 0.69 -1.25 -6.59
CA LEU A 7 1.20 -2.39 -5.81
C LEU A 7 0.16 -3.51 -5.77
N GLY A 8 0.61 -4.76 -5.84
CA GLY A 8 -0.30 -5.90 -5.97
C GLY A 8 -1.14 -5.86 -7.24
N GLY A 9 -0.63 -5.22 -8.30
CA GLY A 9 -1.36 -4.92 -9.55
C GLY A 9 -1.59 -6.11 -10.49
N SER A 10 -1.04 -7.29 -10.18
CA SER A 10 -1.09 -8.46 -11.07
C SER A 10 -2.38 -9.29 -10.94
N ARG A 11 -3.13 -9.14 -9.85
CA ARG A 11 -4.37 -9.91 -9.59
C ARG A 11 -5.37 -9.13 -8.72
N GLY A 12 -6.60 -9.64 -8.65
CA GLY A 12 -7.66 -9.12 -7.78
C GLY A 12 -7.92 -7.61 -7.98
N VAL A 13 -8.12 -6.90 -6.89
CA VAL A 13 -8.43 -5.45 -6.88
C VAL A 13 -7.35 -4.63 -7.57
N GLY A 14 -6.06 -4.91 -7.29
CA GLY A 14 -4.95 -4.19 -7.92
C GLY A 14 -4.95 -4.34 -9.45
N LYS A 15 -5.24 -5.54 -9.98
CA LYS A 15 -5.37 -5.77 -11.43
C LYS A 15 -6.54 -4.98 -12.03
N SER A 16 -7.68 -4.96 -11.34
CA SER A 16 -8.85 -4.21 -11.80
C SER A 16 -8.56 -2.70 -11.86
N ILE A 17 -7.88 -2.16 -10.83
CA ILE A 17 -7.43 -0.76 -10.82
C ILE A 17 -6.43 -0.51 -11.95
N SER A 18 -5.43 -1.37 -12.14
CA SER A 18 -4.44 -1.24 -13.21
C SER A 18 -5.11 -1.21 -14.59
N ASN A 19 -6.09 -2.08 -14.83
CA ASN A 19 -6.83 -2.09 -16.08
C ASN A 19 -7.66 -0.82 -16.28
N ALA A 20 -8.37 -0.36 -15.24
CA ALA A 20 -9.15 0.87 -15.30
C ALA A 20 -8.28 2.09 -15.62
N LEU A 21 -7.11 2.23 -15.01
CA LEU A 21 -6.18 3.31 -15.30
C LEU A 21 -5.65 3.27 -16.73
N LYS A 22 -5.41 2.09 -17.29
CA LYS A 22 -5.00 1.92 -18.69
C LYS A 22 -6.07 2.36 -19.68
N THR A 23 -7.36 2.21 -19.36
CA THR A 23 -8.46 2.64 -20.26
C THR A 23 -8.53 4.15 -20.43
N ILE A 24 -7.91 4.92 -19.55
CA ILE A 24 -7.81 6.38 -19.61
C ILE A 24 -6.38 6.85 -19.95
N GLU A 25 -5.63 6.01 -20.67
CA GLU A 25 -4.32 6.31 -21.25
C GLU A 25 -3.23 6.65 -20.22
N ILE A 26 -3.32 6.09 -18.99
CA ILE A 26 -2.26 6.19 -17.98
C ILE A 26 -1.24 5.06 -18.21
N ASP A 27 0.05 5.40 -18.16
CA ASP A 27 1.15 4.43 -18.17
C ASP A 27 1.25 3.74 -16.81
N VAL A 28 0.83 2.47 -16.75
CA VAL A 28 0.67 1.73 -15.48
C VAL A 28 1.73 0.67 -15.30
N PHE A 29 2.55 0.82 -14.26
CA PHE A 29 3.37 -0.26 -13.73
C PHE A 29 2.56 -1.05 -12.67
N ALA A 30 2.03 -2.19 -13.09
CA ALA A 30 1.30 -3.11 -12.21
C ALA A 30 2.30 -4.04 -11.51
N ALA A 31 2.85 -3.59 -10.38
CA ALA A 31 3.86 -4.34 -9.64
C ALA A 31 3.27 -5.56 -8.94
N SER A 32 3.81 -6.75 -9.22
CA SER A 32 3.48 -8.00 -8.54
C SER A 32 4.38 -8.21 -7.31
N LYS A 33 4.14 -9.29 -6.58
CA LYS A 33 5.02 -9.69 -5.46
C LYS A 33 6.46 -9.97 -5.90
N ASN A 34 6.69 -10.30 -7.18
CA ASN A 34 8.04 -10.52 -7.71
C ASN A 34 8.84 -9.23 -7.86
N GLU A 35 8.15 -8.10 -8.14
CA GLU A 35 8.79 -6.80 -8.23
C GLU A 35 8.93 -6.14 -6.86
N ILE A 36 7.92 -6.29 -5.99
CA ILE A 36 7.94 -5.74 -4.64
C ILE A 36 7.14 -6.61 -3.66
N ASP A 37 7.83 -7.16 -2.67
CA ASP A 37 7.25 -7.81 -1.51
C ASP A 37 7.29 -6.86 -0.31
N THR A 38 6.14 -6.31 0.08
CA THR A 38 6.06 -5.36 1.20
C THR A 38 6.34 -5.99 2.56
N SER A 39 6.34 -7.31 2.68
CA SER A 39 6.78 -8.02 3.90
C SER A 39 8.30 -8.10 4.04
N ASP A 40 9.04 -7.89 2.94
CA ASP A 40 10.49 -7.85 2.90
C ASP A 40 10.98 -6.42 2.60
N LEU A 41 11.51 -5.76 3.62
CA LEU A 41 12.00 -4.38 3.48
C LEU A 41 13.19 -4.24 2.53
N ASN A 42 13.96 -5.30 2.31
CA ASN A 42 15.03 -5.27 1.29
C ASN A 42 14.43 -5.29 -0.12
N SER A 43 13.36 -6.06 -0.34
CA SER A 43 12.60 -6.01 -1.59
C SER A 43 12.03 -4.60 -1.84
N VAL A 44 11.46 -3.98 -0.82
CA VAL A 44 10.94 -2.60 -0.91
C VAL A 44 12.04 -1.62 -1.30
N LYS A 45 13.20 -1.67 -0.64
CA LYS A 45 14.34 -0.79 -0.95
C LYS A 45 14.85 -0.95 -2.37
N LYS A 46 15.04 -2.20 -2.83
CA LYS A 46 15.46 -2.49 -4.22
C LYS A 46 14.46 -1.97 -5.26
N PHE A 47 13.17 -2.10 -4.96
CA PHE A 47 12.13 -1.55 -5.82
C PHE A 47 12.24 -0.02 -5.95
N LEU A 48 12.47 0.66 -4.84
CA LEU A 48 12.59 2.12 -4.78
C LEU A 48 13.85 2.67 -5.47
N GLU A 49 14.93 1.89 -5.58
CA GLU A 49 16.12 2.27 -6.37
C GLU A 49 15.79 2.51 -7.85
N LYS A 50 14.80 1.80 -8.38
CA LYS A 50 14.37 1.88 -9.79
C LYS A 50 13.11 2.72 -9.99
N ASN A 51 12.34 2.93 -8.94
CA ASN A 51 11.03 3.59 -8.98
C ASN A 51 11.00 4.75 -8.00
N THR A 52 11.71 5.82 -8.33
CA THR A 52 11.93 6.97 -7.44
C THR A 52 10.81 8.01 -7.47
N GLN A 53 9.96 8.00 -8.51
CA GLN A 53 8.87 8.97 -8.66
C GLN A 53 7.71 8.42 -9.50
N THR A 54 6.50 8.95 -9.23
CA THR A 54 5.27 8.65 -9.99
C THR A 54 4.26 9.78 -9.84
N ASP A 55 3.23 9.80 -10.70
CA ASP A 55 2.09 10.71 -10.57
C ASP A 55 0.99 10.09 -9.72
N ILE A 56 0.80 8.77 -9.84
CA ILE A 56 -0.23 8.02 -9.11
C ILE A 56 0.43 6.84 -8.41
N LEU A 57 0.20 6.71 -7.10
CA LEU A 57 0.62 5.58 -6.31
C LEU A 57 -0.60 4.89 -5.70
N VAL A 58 -0.75 3.59 -5.94
CA VAL A 58 -1.79 2.77 -5.31
C VAL A 58 -1.14 1.81 -4.32
N LEU A 59 -1.34 2.07 -3.04
CA LEU A 59 -0.90 1.22 -1.93
C LEU A 59 -1.91 0.09 -1.73
N ASN A 60 -1.56 -1.09 -2.23
CA ASN A 60 -2.38 -2.28 -2.15
C ASN A 60 -1.50 -3.51 -1.85
N THR A 61 -1.96 -4.37 -0.96
CA THR A 61 -1.28 -5.62 -0.63
C THR A 61 -2.30 -6.65 -0.15
N GLY A 62 -1.93 -7.93 -0.16
CA GLY A 62 -2.70 -8.98 0.49
C GLY A 62 -2.83 -8.75 1.99
N GLY A 63 -3.68 -9.51 2.63
CA GLY A 63 -3.86 -9.50 4.07
C GLY A 63 -3.54 -10.85 4.71
N PRO A 64 -3.49 -10.90 6.05
CA PRO A 64 -3.27 -12.14 6.79
C PRO A 64 -4.46 -13.08 6.63
N GLU A 65 -4.17 -14.36 6.67
CA GLU A 65 -5.19 -15.39 6.83
C GLU A 65 -5.90 -15.23 8.19
N PRO A 66 -7.20 -15.52 8.24
CA PRO A 66 -7.94 -15.49 9.51
C PRO A 66 -7.32 -16.44 10.54
N LYS A 67 -6.99 -15.92 11.72
CA LYS A 67 -6.40 -16.70 12.83
C LYS A 67 -7.03 -16.31 14.18
N PRO A 68 -7.31 -17.27 15.08
CA PRO A 68 -7.62 -16.97 16.48
C PRO A 68 -6.43 -16.30 17.17
N PHE A 69 -6.69 -15.33 18.05
CA PHE A 69 -5.66 -14.53 18.70
C PHE A 69 -4.55 -15.36 19.35
N LEU A 70 -4.91 -16.40 20.12
CA LEU A 70 -3.95 -17.22 20.86
C LEU A 70 -3.05 -18.10 19.97
N THR A 71 -3.35 -18.20 18.67
CA THR A 71 -2.54 -18.97 17.71
C THR A 71 -1.63 -18.09 16.86
N ILE A 72 -1.72 -16.77 17.01
CA ILE A 72 -0.87 -15.82 16.29
C ILE A 72 0.52 -15.82 16.92
N THR A 73 1.53 -16.10 16.14
CA THR A 73 2.93 -16.12 16.58
C THR A 73 3.58 -14.74 16.55
N GLU A 74 4.72 -14.60 17.21
CA GLU A 74 5.53 -13.37 17.13
C GLU A 74 6.01 -13.12 15.69
N GLU A 75 6.33 -14.19 14.96
CA GLU A 75 6.72 -14.14 13.54
C GLU A 75 5.58 -13.62 12.66
N ASP A 76 4.34 -14.07 12.90
CA ASP A 76 3.15 -13.53 12.21
C ASP A 76 3.05 -12.01 12.43
N TRP A 77 3.19 -11.54 13.68
CA TRP A 77 3.15 -10.11 14.00
C TRP A 77 4.24 -9.32 13.27
N LYS A 78 5.48 -9.79 13.27
CA LYS A 78 6.60 -9.15 12.59
C LYS A 78 6.42 -9.13 11.07
N PHE A 79 6.00 -10.25 10.49
CA PHE A 79 5.76 -10.36 9.06
C PHE A 79 4.71 -9.38 8.57
N TYR A 80 3.55 -9.36 9.22
CA TYR A 80 2.45 -8.47 8.82
C TYR A 80 2.65 -7.03 9.24
N HIS A 81 3.44 -6.75 10.29
CA HIS A 81 3.92 -5.40 10.57
C HIS A 81 4.66 -4.81 9.35
N ASN A 82 5.58 -5.57 8.79
CA ASN A 82 6.27 -5.13 7.58
C ASN A 82 5.30 -4.98 6.41
N GLN A 83 4.49 -6.00 6.15
CA GLN A 83 3.62 -6.04 4.96
C GLN A 83 2.55 -4.95 4.95
N LEU A 84 1.90 -4.69 6.09
CA LEU A 84 0.72 -3.83 6.19
C LEU A 84 1.02 -2.43 6.72
N PHE A 85 2.20 -2.21 7.29
CA PHE A 85 2.56 -0.94 7.91
C PHE A 85 3.92 -0.42 7.44
N LEU A 86 5.02 -1.05 7.90
CA LEU A 86 6.35 -0.51 7.70
C LEU A 86 6.78 -0.47 6.22
N GLY A 87 6.37 -1.46 5.42
CA GLY A 87 6.61 -1.46 3.97
C GLY A 87 6.00 -0.24 3.28
N PHE A 88 4.76 0.11 3.61
CA PHE A 88 4.11 1.29 3.07
C PHE A 88 4.72 2.60 3.58
N VAL A 89 5.09 2.65 4.86
CA VAL A 89 5.83 3.80 5.42
C VAL A 89 7.14 4.01 4.67
N THR A 90 7.92 2.94 4.47
CA THR A 90 9.19 3.00 3.74
C THR A 90 9.00 3.47 2.30
N ILE A 91 7.93 3.03 1.63
CA ILE A 91 7.61 3.49 0.27
C ILE A 91 7.33 4.99 0.28
N LEU A 92 6.42 5.47 1.13
CA LEU A 92 6.04 6.89 1.18
C LEU A 92 7.19 7.82 1.56
N GLN A 93 8.14 7.34 2.37
CA GLN A 93 9.32 8.11 2.73
C GLN A 93 10.37 8.25 1.60
N ASN A 94 10.32 7.36 0.60
CA ASN A 94 11.39 7.24 -0.40
C ASN A 94 10.91 7.38 -1.85
N ILE A 95 9.61 7.50 -2.09
CA ILE A 95 9.07 7.78 -3.42
C ILE A 95 8.59 9.23 -3.51
N LYS A 96 8.91 9.89 -4.62
CA LYS A 96 8.39 11.23 -4.91
C LYS A 96 7.06 11.10 -5.66
N ILE A 97 6.00 11.70 -5.12
CA ILE A 97 4.77 11.93 -5.88
C ILE A 97 4.87 13.30 -6.54
N ASN A 98 4.61 13.37 -7.83
CA ASN A 98 4.66 14.61 -8.58
C ASN A 98 3.52 15.56 -8.16
N ASN A 99 3.74 16.86 -8.29
CA ASN A 99 2.72 17.88 -8.00
C ASN A 99 1.44 17.62 -8.82
N GLY A 100 0.27 17.69 -8.19
CA GLY A 100 -1.00 17.34 -8.81
C GLY A 100 -1.30 15.84 -8.85
N GLY A 101 -0.45 15.02 -8.23
CA GLY A 101 -0.58 13.55 -8.22
C GLY A 101 -1.55 13.02 -7.16
N TYR A 102 -1.64 11.70 -7.11
CA TYR A 102 -2.57 10.97 -6.23
C TYR A 102 -1.90 9.83 -5.49
N ILE A 103 -2.32 9.61 -4.25
CA ILE A 103 -2.00 8.41 -3.47
C ILE A 103 -3.31 7.75 -3.06
N PHE A 104 -3.53 6.52 -3.49
CA PHE A 104 -4.69 5.71 -3.11
C PHE A 104 -4.28 4.64 -2.12
N LEU A 105 -5.03 4.53 -1.01
CA LEU A 105 -4.88 3.45 -0.03
C LEU A 105 -6.04 2.46 -0.16
N ILE A 106 -5.74 1.24 -0.58
CA ILE A 106 -6.71 0.15 -0.54
C ILE A 106 -6.71 -0.43 0.88
N SER A 107 -7.69 0.00 1.65
CA SER A 107 -7.85 -0.38 3.05
C SER A 107 -8.85 -1.55 3.22
N SER A 108 -9.50 -1.65 4.37
CA SER A 108 -10.46 -2.71 4.69
C SER A 108 -11.50 -2.20 5.67
N SER A 109 -12.72 -2.76 5.61
CA SER A 109 -13.79 -2.49 6.57
C SER A 109 -13.42 -2.84 8.02
N VAL A 110 -12.45 -3.73 8.23
CA VAL A 110 -11.99 -4.14 9.57
C VAL A 110 -11.40 -3.00 10.41
N ILE A 111 -11.06 -1.86 9.80
CA ILE A 111 -10.64 -0.66 10.54
C ILE A 111 -11.80 0.02 11.27
N LYS A 112 -13.04 -0.17 10.80
CA LYS A 112 -14.26 0.35 11.43
C LYS A 112 -14.98 -0.71 12.25
N GLU A 113 -15.05 -1.93 11.73
CA GLU A 113 -15.71 -3.08 12.34
C GLU A 113 -14.70 -4.22 12.52
N PRO A 114 -13.93 -4.24 13.63
CA PRO A 114 -12.93 -5.27 13.87
C PRO A 114 -13.53 -6.66 13.91
N ASN A 115 -12.86 -7.62 13.28
CA ASN A 115 -13.25 -9.02 13.25
C ASN A 115 -12.30 -9.84 14.11
N ALA A 116 -12.85 -10.71 14.98
CA ALA A 116 -12.07 -11.51 15.92
C ALA A 116 -11.01 -12.42 15.27
N LYS A 117 -11.20 -12.84 14.02
CA LYS A 117 -10.24 -13.65 13.27
C LYS A 117 -9.28 -12.83 12.41
N LEU A 118 -9.52 -11.51 12.28
CA LEU A 118 -8.71 -10.60 11.47
C LEU A 118 -7.97 -9.55 12.32
N ILE A 119 -7.54 -9.93 13.50
CA ILE A 119 -6.92 -9.04 14.50
C ILE A 119 -5.69 -8.34 13.95
N ILE A 120 -4.77 -9.06 13.31
CA ILE A 120 -3.55 -8.48 12.72
C ILE A 120 -3.93 -7.45 11.64
N SER A 121 -4.86 -7.82 10.75
CA SER A 121 -5.34 -6.92 9.70
C SER A 121 -5.97 -5.67 10.30
N SER A 122 -6.82 -5.81 11.30
CA SER A 122 -7.47 -4.70 12.00
C SER A 122 -6.44 -3.76 12.63
N ALA A 123 -5.47 -4.31 13.37
CA ALA A 123 -4.45 -3.53 14.07
C ALA A 123 -3.56 -2.71 13.10
N TYR A 124 -2.92 -3.38 12.15
CA TYR A 124 -1.94 -2.69 11.29
C TYR A 124 -2.58 -1.82 10.21
N ARG A 125 -3.75 -2.20 9.69
CA ARG A 125 -4.47 -1.33 8.74
C ARG A 125 -5.02 -0.08 9.43
N ALA A 126 -5.51 -0.18 10.66
CA ALA A 126 -5.92 0.98 11.44
C ALA A 126 -4.72 1.90 11.75
N ALA A 127 -3.59 1.32 12.20
CA ALA A 127 -2.37 2.08 12.45
C ALA A 127 -1.89 2.83 11.20
N PHE A 128 -1.85 2.17 10.04
CA PHE A 128 -1.43 2.81 8.81
C PHE A 128 -2.45 3.85 8.31
N ALA A 129 -3.74 3.61 8.48
CA ALA A 129 -4.77 4.59 8.12
C ALA A 129 -4.61 5.91 8.89
N GLU A 130 -4.22 5.86 10.16
CA GLU A 130 -3.92 7.08 10.94
C GLU A 130 -2.67 7.80 10.44
N VAL A 131 -1.60 7.08 10.12
CA VAL A 131 -0.40 7.67 9.46
C VAL A 131 -0.80 8.35 8.15
N PHE A 132 -1.56 7.65 7.32
CA PHE A 132 -1.99 8.14 6.01
C PHE A 132 -2.87 9.40 6.13
N LYS A 133 -3.76 9.43 7.11
CA LYS A 133 -4.61 10.59 7.41
C LYS A 133 -3.80 11.82 7.85
N VAL A 134 -2.76 11.63 8.66
CA VAL A 134 -1.85 12.73 9.02
C VAL A 134 -1.09 13.23 7.80
N LEU A 135 -0.50 12.32 7.03
CA LEU A 135 0.27 12.65 5.82
C LEU A 135 -0.59 13.33 4.74
N SER A 136 -1.89 13.04 4.66
CA SER A 136 -2.78 13.67 3.68
C SER A 136 -2.80 15.21 3.79
N LYS A 137 -2.60 15.75 4.99
CA LYS A 137 -2.50 17.20 5.22
C LYS A 137 -1.21 17.78 4.65
N GLU A 138 -0.08 17.09 4.86
CA GLU A 138 1.22 17.51 4.32
C GLU A 138 1.26 17.39 2.80
N TYR A 139 0.66 16.35 2.24
CA TYR A 139 0.58 16.14 0.80
C TYR A 139 -0.34 17.16 0.11
N ALA A 140 -1.41 17.60 0.79
CA ALA A 140 -2.30 18.65 0.27
C ALA A 140 -1.57 19.97 0.03
N GLU A 141 -0.60 20.34 0.89
CA GLU A 141 0.25 21.52 0.70
C GLU A 141 1.09 21.45 -0.58
N LYS A 142 1.36 20.23 -1.07
CA LYS A 142 2.07 19.96 -2.32
C LYS A 142 1.12 19.67 -3.50
N ASN A 143 -0.17 19.99 -3.34
CA ASN A 143 -1.22 19.70 -4.33
C ASN A 143 -1.29 18.20 -4.70
N ILE A 144 -1.06 17.30 -3.74
CA ILE A 144 -1.17 15.85 -3.89
C ILE A 144 -2.40 15.37 -3.12
N SER A 145 -3.28 14.63 -3.79
CA SER A 145 -4.50 14.09 -3.20
C SER A 145 -4.29 12.70 -2.62
N CYS A 146 -4.70 12.50 -1.36
CA CYS A 146 -4.72 11.20 -0.68
C CYS A 146 -6.16 10.69 -0.55
N VAL A 147 -6.44 9.47 -1.01
CA VAL A 147 -7.77 8.86 -1.12
C VAL A 147 -7.79 7.47 -0.48
#